data_852be93cdd5d944735c3aef390ffa636
#
_entry.id   852be93cdd5d944735c3aef390ffa636
#
_cell.length_a   1.000
_cell.length_b   1.000
_cell.length_c   1.000
_cell.angle_alpha   90.00
_cell.angle_beta   90.00
_cell.angle_gamma   90.00
#
_symmetry.space_group_name_H-M   'P 1'
#
loop_
_entity.id
_entity.type
_entity.pdbx_description
1 polymer ?
#
loop_
_entity_poly.entity_id
_entity_poly.type
_entity_poly.pdbx_seq_one_letter_code
_entity_poly.pdbx_strand_id
1 'polypeptide(L)'
;MEIIRKLSLPSQNVIRKKPSNQKNGDQYLFSNEFKRKLPNFSAVLKKNSFIPPCGRLFNGFTLNLLQFNTGIKKKGLFRSYLKSFLFLMKIRKITRFKNILYVTNSNSHNFFHWSLDVLQKLEFIDQFRNELFNSKLKIIIPCNHIDSYVKKSLKAFDLDIYFQKQNEIILSKRSILLPDIAPTGNYRKEIINKLSHRMRYFWNKKNRKKKYKNKIYISRKNSIKRKL
;
A
#
# COMPACT_ATOMS: atom_id res chain seq x y z
N MET A 1 -13.18 -5.79 -16.59
CA MET A 1 -12.22 -5.01 -15.78
C MET A 1 -11.98 -3.71 -16.51
N GLU A 2 -12.33 -2.59 -15.93
CA GLU A 2 -12.21 -1.28 -16.56
C GLU A 2 -10.95 -0.59 -16.03
N ILE A 3 -10.08 -0.17 -16.94
CA ILE A 3 -8.82 0.52 -16.62
C ILE A 3 -9.08 2.02 -16.61
N ILE A 4 -8.67 2.69 -15.54
CA ILE A 4 -8.75 4.14 -15.45
C ILE A 4 -7.47 4.73 -16.06
N ARG A 5 -7.51 5.07 -17.35
CA ARG A 5 -6.34 5.56 -18.10
C ARG A 5 -5.65 6.78 -17.48
N LYS A 6 -6.41 7.71 -16.90
CA LYS A 6 -5.85 8.88 -16.20
C LYS A 6 -4.99 8.50 -14.99
N LEU A 7 -5.26 7.35 -14.35
CA LEU A 7 -4.50 6.83 -13.22
C LEU A 7 -3.55 5.72 -13.67
N SER A 8 -2.67 6.04 -14.59
CA SER A 8 -1.67 5.12 -15.13
C SER A 8 -0.28 5.74 -15.11
N LEU A 9 0.72 4.88 -15.03
CA LEU A 9 2.13 5.24 -15.15
C LEU A 9 2.79 4.30 -16.18
N PRO A 10 3.61 4.81 -17.10
CA PRO A 10 4.31 3.97 -18.06
C PRO A 10 5.35 3.08 -17.37
N SER A 11 5.82 2.07 -18.08
CA SER A 11 7.00 1.31 -17.64
C SER A 11 8.22 2.23 -17.53
N GLN A 12 9.10 1.92 -16.58
CA GLN A 12 10.30 2.72 -16.33
C GLN A 12 11.50 1.81 -16.11
N ASN A 13 12.62 2.13 -16.76
CA ASN A 13 13.88 1.47 -16.46
C ASN A 13 14.53 2.14 -15.25
N VAL A 14 14.93 1.34 -14.27
CA VAL A 14 15.64 1.79 -13.08
C VAL A 14 17.06 1.24 -13.10
N ILE A 15 18.04 2.13 -13.00
CA ILE A 15 19.45 1.78 -12.86
C ILE A 15 19.86 2.11 -11.43
N ARG A 16 20.38 1.14 -10.71
CA ARG A 16 20.86 1.30 -9.34
C ARG A 16 22.38 1.38 -9.32
N LYS A 17 22.93 2.19 -8.41
CA LYS A 17 24.36 2.17 -8.13
C LYS A 17 24.73 0.86 -7.43
N LYS A 18 25.89 0.32 -7.79
CA LYS A 18 26.45 -0.83 -7.09
C LYS A 18 26.71 -0.47 -5.62
N PRO A 19 26.50 -1.39 -4.67
CA PRO A 19 26.90 -1.18 -3.29
C PRO A 19 28.41 -0.94 -3.19
N SER A 20 28.83 0.03 -2.37
CA SER A 20 30.25 0.38 -2.21
C SER A 20 31.09 -0.73 -1.58
N ASN A 21 30.44 -1.64 -0.82
CA ASN A 21 31.07 -2.77 -0.15
C ASN A 21 30.93 -4.10 -0.91
N GLN A 22 30.52 -4.08 -2.18
CA GLN A 22 30.40 -5.28 -3.00
C GLN A 22 31.78 -5.83 -3.33
N LYS A 23 32.01 -7.10 -3.01
CA LYS A 23 33.23 -7.83 -3.42
C LYS A 23 33.12 -8.28 -4.89
N ASN A 24 34.26 -8.49 -5.53
CA ASN A 24 34.29 -8.87 -6.97
C ASN A 24 33.54 -10.19 -7.26
N GLY A 25 33.48 -11.13 -6.32
CA GLY A 25 32.75 -12.40 -6.46
C GLY A 25 31.23 -12.31 -6.28
N ASP A 26 30.69 -11.19 -5.76
CA ASP A 26 29.27 -11.06 -5.41
C ASP A 26 28.40 -10.44 -6.51
N GLN A 27 28.99 -10.14 -7.67
CA GLN A 27 28.29 -9.39 -8.75
C GLN A 27 27.06 -10.15 -9.26
N TYR A 28 27.10 -11.47 -9.32
CA TYR A 28 26.00 -12.30 -9.80
C TYR A 28 24.77 -12.26 -8.88
N LEU A 29 24.97 -12.06 -7.57
CA LEU A 29 23.89 -12.03 -6.57
C LEU A 29 22.90 -10.86 -6.79
N PHE A 30 23.39 -9.77 -7.40
CA PHE A 30 22.63 -8.53 -7.56
C PHE A 30 22.45 -8.13 -9.02
N SER A 31 22.89 -8.95 -9.98
CA SER A 31 22.87 -8.61 -11.40
C SER A 31 21.51 -8.14 -11.90
N ASN A 32 20.44 -8.84 -11.48
CA ASN A 32 19.05 -8.51 -11.82
C ASN A 32 18.49 -7.28 -11.09
N GLU A 33 19.21 -6.79 -10.06
CA GLU A 33 18.77 -5.64 -9.26
C GLU A 33 19.40 -4.32 -9.74
N PHE A 34 20.51 -4.37 -10.50
CA PHE A 34 21.16 -3.16 -11.01
C PHE A 34 20.42 -2.51 -12.16
N LYS A 35 19.81 -3.33 -13.03
CA LYS A 35 18.96 -2.87 -14.13
C LYS A 35 17.61 -3.55 -14.01
N ARG A 36 16.59 -2.79 -13.68
CA ARG A 36 15.23 -3.34 -13.51
C ARG A 36 14.21 -2.52 -14.27
N LYS A 37 13.33 -3.21 -14.97
CA LYS A 37 12.17 -2.57 -15.62
C LYS A 37 10.99 -2.61 -14.65
N LEU A 38 10.51 -1.44 -14.25
CA LEU A 38 9.23 -1.31 -13.55
C LEU A 38 8.09 -1.50 -14.56
N PRO A 39 7.09 -2.31 -14.28
CA PRO A 39 5.98 -2.53 -15.19
C PRO A 39 5.10 -1.29 -15.32
N ASN A 40 4.24 -1.29 -16.34
CA ASN A 40 3.13 -0.34 -16.42
C ASN A 40 2.27 -0.48 -15.17
N PHE A 41 1.84 0.65 -14.66
CA PHE A 41 0.85 0.73 -13.59
C PHE A 41 -0.44 1.31 -14.13
N SER A 42 -1.58 0.74 -13.75
CA SER A 42 -2.89 1.29 -14.05
C SER A 42 -3.87 0.97 -12.93
N ALA A 43 -4.63 1.98 -12.52
CA ALA A 43 -5.73 1.78 -11.60
C ALA A 43 -6.89 1.04 -12.27
N VAL A 44 -7.60 0.24 -11.51
CA VAL A 44 -8.68 -0.62 -11.99
C VAL A 44 -9.98 -0.28 -11.28
N LEU A 45 -11.04 -0.05 -12.04
CA LEU A 45 -12.39 0.10 -11.53
C LEU A 45 -13.07 -1.27 -11.39
N LYS A 46 -13.65 -1.51 -10.22
CA LYS A 46 -14.50 -2.66 -9.91
C LYS A 46 -15.87 -2.18 -9.45
N LYS A 47 -16.92 -2.85 -9.92
CA LYS A 47 -18.30 -2.59 -9.49
C LYS A 47 -18.72 -3.64 -8.47
N ASN A 48 -19.62 -3.26 -7.54
CA ASN A 48 -20.23 -4.17 -6.57
C ASN A 48 -19.20 -4.99 -5.78
N SER A 49 -18.31 -4.28 -5.11
CA SER A 49 -17.22 -4.89 -4.34
C SER A 49 -17.55 -4.92 -2.85
N PHE A 50 -16.93 -5.83 -2.12
CA PHE A 50 -16.98 -5.83 -0.67
C PHE A 50 -15.62 -6.12 -0.04
N ILE A 51 -15.42 -5.62 1.18
CA ILE A 51 -14.22 -5.83 1.99
C ILE A 51 -14.66 -6.40 3.33
N PRO A 52 -14.45 -7.71 3.58
CA PRO A 52 -14.68 -8.33 4.86
C PRO A 52 -13.61 -7.91 5.88
N PRO A 53 -13.78 -8.23 7.19
CA PRO A 53 -12.79 -7.89 8.22
C PRO A 53 -11.37 -8.41 7.99
N CYS A 54 -11.20 -9.44 7.15
CA CYS A 54 -9.87 -9.91 6.75
C CYS A 54 -9.12 -8.93 5.82
N GLY A 55 -9.75 -7.83 5.43
CA GLY A 55 -9.13 -6.74 4.69
C GLY A 55 -8.84 -7.04 3.22
N ARG A 56 -9.53 -7.99 2.61
CA ARG A 56 -9.38 -8.32 1.20
C ARG A 56 -10.56 -7.78 0.40
N LEU A 57 -10.28 -7.28 -0.80
CA LEU A 57 -11.32 -6.81 -1.69
C LEU A 57 -11.84 -7.97 -2.55
N PHE A 58 -13.14 -8.16 -2.53
CA PHE A 58 -13.87 -9.09 -3.38
C PHE A 58 -14.74 -8.34 -4.37
N ASN A 59 -14.95 -8.96 -5.54
CA ASN A 59 -15.91 -8.53 -6.53
C ASN A 59 -16.90 -9.68 -6.75
N GLY A 60 -18.10 -9.60 -6.18
CA GLY A 60 -18.95 -10.77 -6.02
C GLY A 60 -18.22 -11.85 -5.20
N PHE A 61 -18.27 -13.10 -5.63
CA PHE A 61 -17.55 -14.20 -4.96
C PHE A 61 -16.09 -14.33 -5.37
N THR A 62 -15.61 -13.51 -6.30
CA THR A 62 -14.22 -13.58 -6.78
C THR A 62 -13.29 -12.69 -5.97
N LEU A 63 -12.20 -13.27 -5.46
CA LEU A 63 -11.12 -12.54 -4.81
C LEU A 63 -10.31 -11.77 -5.84
N ASN A 64 -10.04 -10.48 -5.56
CA ASN A 64 -9.25 -9.69 -6.48
C ASN A 64 -7.76 -9.99 -6.33
N LEU A 65 -7.17 -10.66 -7.32
CA LEU A 65 -5.78 -11.11 -7.29
C LEU A 65 -4.76 -9.97 -7.36
N LEU A 66 -5.15 -8.78 -7.85
CA LEU A 66 -4.24 -7.61 -7.93
C LEU A 66 -3.79 -7.08 -6.56
N GLN A 67 -4.44 -7.48 -5.47
CA GLN A 67 -4.02 -7.14 -4.11
C GLN A 67 -2.94 -8.07 -3.54
N PHE A 68 -2.53 -9.08 -4.29
CA PHE A 68 -1.45 -9.97 -3.91
C PHE A 68 -0.18 -9.62 -4.70
N ASN A 69 0.94 -9.56 -4.01
CA ASN A 69 2.23 -9.52 -4.66
C ASN A 69 2.45 -10.84 -5.44
N THR A 70 3.11 -10.74 -6.57
CA THR A 70 3.37 -11.86 -7.50
C THR A 70 3.84 -13.12 -6.77
N GLY A 71 3.25 -14.28 -7.09
CA GLY A 71 3.74 -15.59 -6.64
C GLY A 71 2.88 -16.36 -5.64
N ILE A 72 1.59 -16.02 -5.46
CA ILE A 72 0.71 -16.80 -4.59
C ILE A 72 0.46 -18.19 -5.20
N LYS A 73 0.93 -19.22 -4.48
CA LYS A 73 0.61 -20.62 -4.80
C LYS A 73 -0.90 -20.88 -4.58
N LYS A 74 -1.50 -21.80 -5.36
CA LYS A 74 -2.94 -22.16 -5.26
C LYS A 74 -3.40 -22.47 -3.82
N LYS A 75 -2.55 -23.12 -3.00
CA LYS A 75 -2.82 -23.38 -1.57
C LYS A 75 -3.04 -22.10 -0.74
N GLY A 76 -2.33 -21.00 -1.06
CA GLY A 76 -2.51 -19.72 -0.39
C GLY A 76 -3.83 -19.04 -0.73
N LEU A 77 -4.34 -19.21 -1.95
CA LEU A 77 -5.65 -18.72 -2.35
C LEU A 77 -6.78 -19.40 -1.58
N PHE A 78 -6.76 -20.75 -1.52
CA PHE A 78 -7.76 -21.53 -0.78
C PHE A 78 -7.84 -21.10 0.70
N ARG A 79 -6.69 -21.02 1.39
CA ARG A 79 -6.64 -20.53 2.77
C ARG A 79 -7.21 -19.10 2.90
N SER A 80 -7.00 -18.28 1.88
CA SER A 80 -7.56 -16.92 1.82
C SER A 80 -9.08 -16.91 1.75
N TYR A 81 -9.66 -17.76 0.93
CA TYR A 81 -11.12 -17.91 0.83
C TYR A 81 -11.73 -18.43 2.12
N LEU A 82 -11.17 -19.51 2.67
CA LEU A 82 -11.64 -20.10 3.92
C LEU A 82 -11.59 -19.10 5.07
N LYS A 83 -10.49 -18.38 5.22
CA LYS A 83 -10.35 -17.33 6.24
C LYS A 83 -11.38 -16.22 6.03
N SER A 84 -11.63 -15.80 4.80
CA SER A 84 -12.63 -14.77 4.50
C SER A 84 -14.04 -15.26 4.83
N PHE A 85 -14.36 -16.51 4.50
CA PHE A 85 -15.65 -17.13 4.83
C PHE A 85 -15.88 -17.21 6.34
N LEU A 86 -14.89 -17.65 7.11
CA LEU A 86 -14.97 -17.70 8.59
C LEU A 86 -15.17 -16.29 9.18
N PHE A 87 -14.59 -15.26 8.58
CA PHE A 87 -14.84 -13.88 9.01
C PHE A 87 -16.25 -13.41 8.68
N LEU A 88 -16.89 -13.91 7.62
CA LEU A 88 -18.28 -13.54 7.30
C LEU A 88 -19.26 -13.96 8.40
N MET A 89 -19.00 -15.07 9.09
CA MET A 89 -19.84 -15.52 10.22
C MET A 89 -19.75 -14.60 11.45
N LYS A 90 -18.75 -13.74 11.54
CA LYS A 90 -18.52 -12.80 12.66
C LYS A 90 -18.98 -11.37 12.36
N ILE A 91 -19.68 -11.15 11.24
CA ILE A 91 -20.13 -9.81 10.85
C ILE A 91 -21.23 -9.34 11.79
N ARG A 92 -21.05 -8.15 12.35
CA ARG A 92 -22.02 -7.44 13.17
C ARG A 92 -22.43 -6.09 12.57
N LYS A 93 -21.72 -5.61 11.55
CA LYS A 93 -21.97 -4.32 10.95
C LYS A 93 -21.74 -4.35 9.45
N ILE A 94 -22.63 -3.71 8.70
CA ILE A 94 -22.51 -3.48 7.26
C ILE A 94 -22.45 -1.97 7.03
N THR A 95 -21.38 -1.50 6.40
CA THR A 95 -21.26 -0.10 5.98
C THR A 95 -21.21 -0.02 4.46
N ARG A 96 -21.98 0.91 3.90
CA ARG A 96 -22.11 1.08 2.44
C ARG A 96 -21.50 2.38 1.99
N PHE A 97 -20.69 2.33 0.94
CA PHE A 97 -20.15 3.49 0.26
C PHE A 97 -20.50 3.47 -1.24
N LYS A 98 -20.71 4.64 -1.82
CA LYS A 98 -20.87 4.76 -3.28
C LYS A 98 -19.55 4.49 -4.00
N ASN A 99 -18.48 5.16 -3.56
CA ASN A 99 -17.16 5.08 -4.15
C ASN A 99 -16.10 4.85 -3.07
N ILE A 100 -15.20 3.91 -3.29
CA ILE A 100 -14.04 3.66 -2.42
C ILE A 100 -12.75 3.58 -3.22
N LEU A 101 -11.65 3.92 -2.55
CA LEU A 101 -10.30 3.67 -3.01
C LEU A 101 -9.65 2.61 -2.12
N TYR A 102 -9.17 1.55 -2.74
CA TYR A 102 -8.49 0.46 -2.06
C TYR A 102 -6.99 0.47 -2.39
N VAL A 103 -6.16 0.73 -1.40
CA VAL A 103 -4.71 0.98 -1.55
C VAL A 103 -3.84 -0.10 -0.92
N THR A 104 -4.40 -0.93 -0.03
CA THR A 104 -3.64 -1.93 0.72
C THR A 104 -3.48 -3.22 -0.07
N ASN A 105 -2.45 -3.99 0.28
CA ASN A 105 -2.22 -5.35 -0.18
C ASN A 105 -2.09 -6.31 1.02
N SER A 106 -1.86 -7.60 0.78
CA SER A 106 -1.76 -8.62 1.84
C SER A 106 -0.65 -8.36 2.86
N ASN A 107 0.38 -7.60 2.49
CA ASN A 107 1.57 -7.35 3.32
C ASN A 107 1.59 -5.95 3.96
N SER A 108 0.55 -5.14 3.73
CA SER A 108 0.49 -3.74 4.20
C SER A 108 0.49 -3.58 5.72
N HIS A 109 0.30 -4.66 6.49
CA HIS A 109 0.50 -4.68 7.94
C HIS A 109 1.98 -4.59 8.36
N ASN A 110 2.92 -4.77 7.45
CA ASN A 110 4.35 -4.63 7.69
C ASN A 110 4.78 -3.19 7.40
N PHE A 111 5.57 -2.60 8.31
CA PHE A 111 6.06 -1.22 8.18
C PHE A 111 6.76 -0.94 6.85
N PHE A 112 7.58 -1.88 6.36
CA PHE A 112 8.28 -1.75 5.08
C PHE A 112 7.28 -1.64 3.91
N HIS A 113 6.33 -2.57 3.83
CA HIS A 113 5.31 -2.58 2.77
C HIS A 113 4.36 -1.37 2.88
N TRP A 114 4.01 -0.97 4.10
CA TRP A 114 3.23 0.25 4.29
C TRP A 114 3.97 1.46 3.73
N SER A 115 5.22 1.64 4.12
CA SER A 115 6.01 2.83 3.75
C SER A 115 6.34 2.89 2.27
N LEU A 116 6.69 1.77 1.63
CA LEU A 116 7.12 1.75 0.23
C LEU A 116 6.00 1.41 -0.76
N ASP A 117 5.02 0.58 -0.38
CA ASP A 117 3.97 0.19 -1.32
C ASP A 117 2.74 1.09 -1.16
N VAL A 118 2.23 1.27 0.08
CA VAL A 118 0.97 1.99 0.31
C VAL A 118 1.15 3.50 0.23
N LEU A 119 2.15 4.07 0.92
CA LEU A 119 2.35 5.52 0.91
C LEU A 119 2.71 6.06 -0.47
N GLN A 120 3.39 5.28 -1.32
CA GLN A 120 3.58 5.67 -2.72
C GLN A 120 2.26 5.78 -3.49
N LYS A 121 1.32 4.85 -3.26
CA LYS A 121 -0.02 4.91 -3.89
C LYS A 121 -0.78 6.15 -3.44
N LEU A 122 -0.71 6.47 -2.15
CA LEU A 122 -1.37 7.67 -1.62
C LEU A 122 -0.76 8.95 -2.19
N GLU A 123 0.57 9.03 -2.28
CA GLU A 123 1.25 10.18 -2.88
C GLU A 123 0.91 10.34 -4.36
N PHE A 124 0.83 9.22 -5.10
CA PHE A 124 0.41 9.23 -6.49
C PHE A 124 -1.04 9.72 -6.65
N ILE A 125 -1.96 9.21 -5.85
CA ILE A 125 -3.38 9.56 -5.91
C ILE A 125 -3.62 11.01 -5.49
N ASP A 126 -2.86 11.53 -4.54
CA ASP A 126 -3.00 12.89 -4.06
C ASP A 126 -2.78 13.93 -5.17
N GLN A 127 -2.03 13.59 -6.22
CA GLN A 127 -1.84 14.44 -7.40
C GLN A 127 -3.14 14.61 -8.21
N PHE A 128 -4.09 13.67 -8.08
CA PHE A 128 -5.39 13.67 -8.76
C PHE A 128 -6.54 14.02 -7.80
N ARG A 129 -6.22 14.62 -6.66
CA ARG A 129 -7.17 14.93 -5.58
C ARG A 129 -8.44 15.59 -6.10
N ASN A 130 -8.31 16.70 -6.82
CA ASN A 130 -9.45 17.48 -7.29
C ASN A 130 -10.37 16.69 -8.23
N GLU A 131 -9.81 15.82 -9.05
CA GLU A 131 -10.59 15.00 -9.99
C GLU A 131 -11.30 13.82 -9.30
N LEU A 132 -10.65 13.20 -8.34
CA LEU A 132 -11.14 11.96 -7.71
C LEU A 132 -12.05 12.22 -6.52
N PHE A 133 -11.76 13.26 -5.71
CA PHE A 133 -12.45 13.46 -4.44
C PHE A 133 -13.71 14.31 -4.53
N ASN A 134 -13.95 15.02 -5.65
CA ASN A 134 -15.25 15.61 -5.96
C ASN A 134 -16.38 14.56 -5.99
N SER A 135 -16.04 13.27 -6.13
CA SER A 135 -16.99 12.15 -6.13
C SER A 135 -17.26 11.54 -4.75
N LYS A 136 -16.88 12.17 -3.65
CA LYS A 136 -16.99 11.62 -2.28
C LYS A 136 -16.31 10.24 -2.15
N LEU A 137 -15.08 10.13 -2.65
CA LEU A 137 -14.28 8.92 -2.60
C LEU A 137 -13.71 8.70 -1.18
N LYS A 138 -13.97 7.54 -0.57
CA LYS A 138 -13.40 7.12 0.72
C LYS A 138 -12.20 6.21 0.52
N ILE A 139 -11.10 6.51 1.18
CA ILE A 139 -9.95 5.58 1.24
C ILE A 139 -10.18 4.61 2.37
N ILE A 140 -10.21 3.32 2.06
CA ILE A 140 -10.47 2.29 3.07
C ILE A 140 -9.15 1.71 3.57
N ILE A 141 -8.97 1.75 4.89
CA ILE A 141 -7.89 1.04 5.59
C ILE A 141 -8.50 -0.11 6.39
N PRO A 142 -8.26 -1.36 5.98
CA PRO A 142 -8.78 -2.54 6.68
C PRO A 142 -8.29 -2.63 8.12
N CYS A 143 -9.11 -3.19 9.01
CA CYS A 143 -8.83 -3.26 10.45
C CYS A 143 -7.53 -4.00 10.81
N ASN A 144 -7.13 -4.98 10.01
CA ASN A 144 -5.90 -5.75 10.19
C ASN A 144 -4.61 -5.01 9.79
N HIS A 145 -4.74 -3.78 9.27
CA HIS A 145 -3.61 -2.92 8.87
C HIS A 145 -3.51 -1.64 9.72
N ILE A 146 -4.30 -1.51 10.80
CA ILE A 146 -4.39 -0.28 11.61
C ILE A 146 -3.37 -0.31 12.75
N ASP A 147 -2.13 0.01 12.45
CA ASP A 147 -1.07 0.21 13.43
C ASP A 147 -0.81 1.70 13.74
N SER A 148 -0.05 1.96 14.79
CA SER A 148 0.27 3.34 15.22
C SER A 148 1.00 4.14 14.15
N TYR A 149 1.93 3.53 13.43
CA TYR A 149 2.67 4.17 12.33
C TYR A 149 1.77 4.45 11.12
N VAL A 150 0.78 3.61 10.86
CA VAL A 150 -0.24 3.82 9.83
C VAL A 150 -1.02 5.10 10.11
N LYS A 151 -1.63 5.18 11.29
CA LYS A 151 -2.40 6.38 11.70
C LYS A 151 -1.54 7.65 11.70
N LYS A 152 -0.27 7.55 12.14
CA LYS A 152 0.65 8.69 12.17
C LYS A 152 1.01 9.16 10.77
N SER A 153 1.39 8.26 9.87
CA SER A 153 1.80 8.60 8.50
C SER A 153 0.64 9.17 7.67
N LEU A 154 -0.57 8.66 7.86
CA LEU A 154 -1.76 9.15 7.17
C LEU A 154 -2.11 10.61 7.50
N LYS A 155 -1.69 11.12 8.67
CA LYS A 155 -1.87 12.54 9.03
C LYS A 155 -1.10 13.52 8.13
N ALA A 156 -0.11 13.03 7.38
CA ALA A 156 0.61 13.85 6.40
C ALA A 156 -0.20 14.08 5.11
N PHE A 157 -1.31 13.36 4.95
CA PHE A 157 -2.21 13.46 3.81
C PHE A 157 -3.55 14.03 4.28
N ASP A 158 -4.05 15.00 3.55
CA ASP A 158 -5.40 15.54 3.77
C ASP A 158 -6.38 14.74 2.90
N LEU A 159 -6.63 13.49 3.28
CA LEU A 159 -7.44 12.53 2.54
C LEU A 159 -8.60 12.03 3.40
N ASP A 160 -9.74 11.75 2.77
CA ASP A 160 -10.90 11.21 3.44
C ASP A 160 -10.74 9.70 3.68
N ILE A 161 -10.24 9.36 4.88
CA ILE A 161 -9.84 8.01 5.28
C ILE A 161 -10.90 7.40 6.20
N TYR A 162 -11.31 6.19 5.87
CA TYR A 162 -12.17 5.37 6.70
C TYR A 162 -11.40 4.15 7.23
N PHE A 163 -11.32 4.05 8.54
CA PHE A 163 -10.76 2.88 9.23
C PHE A 163 -11.86 1.85 9.47
N GLN A 164 -11.78 0.72 8.79
CA GLN A 164 -12.71 -0.40 8.96
C GLN A 164 -12.66 -0.91 10.40
N LYS A 165 -13.83 -1.16 11.00
CA LYS A 165 -13.94 -1.74 12.34
C LYS A 165 -13.78 -3.25 12.30
N GLN A 166 -13.44 -3.84 13.45
CA GLN A 166 -13.52 -5.30 13.61
C GLN A 166 -14.99 -5.76 13.41
N ASN A 167 -15.17 -6.91 12.76
CA ASN A 167 -16.49 -7.46 12.47
C ASN A 167 -17.38 -6.59 11.56
N GLU A 168 -16.79 -5.67 10.81
CA GLU A 168 -17.46 -4.85 9.82
C GLU A 168 -17.19 -5.35 8.41
N ILE A 169 -18.23 -5.46 7.58
CA ILE A 169 -18.12 -5.60 6.13
C ILE A 169 -18.37 -4.25 5.47
N ILE A 170 -17.54 -3.90 4.52
CA ILE A 170 -17.73 -2.71 3.70
C ILE A 170 -18.24 -3.13 2.32
N LEU A 171 -19.36 -2.58 1.90
CA LEU A 171 -19.91 -2.75 0.56
C LEU A 171 -19.69 -1.49 -0.26
N SER A 172 -19.35 -1.62 -1.52
CA SER A 172 -19.17 -0.49 -2.41
C SER A 172 -19.75 -0.73 -3.79
N LYS A 173 -20.45 0.29 -4.33
CA LYS A 173 -20.92 0.27 -5.72
C LYS A 173 -19.77 0.37 -6.71
N ARG A 174 -18.74 1.19 -6.40
CA ARG A 174 -17.55 1.38 -7.24
C ARG A 174 -16.30 1.38 -6.36
N SER A 175 -15.33 0.57 -6.71
CA SER A 175 -14.05 0.48 -6.01
C SER A 175 -12.91 0.72 -6.99
N ILE A 176 -12.10 1.73 -6.72
CA ILE A 176 -10.84 1.95 -7.44
C ILE A 176 -9.78 1.13 -6.69
N LEU A 177 -9.19 0.19 -7.39
CA LEU A 177 -8.10 -0.64 -6.89
C LEU A 177 -6.78 -0.16 -7.48
N LEU A 178 -5.82 0.11 -6.60
CA LEU A 178 -4.46 0.45 -6.99
C LEU A 178 -3.54 -0.77 -6.80
N PRO A 179 -3.06 -1.38 -7.89
CA PRO A 179 -1.96 -2.33 -7.82
C PRO A 179 -0.70 -1.67 -7.22
N ASP A 180 0.33 -2.44 -6.94
CA ASP A 180 1.59 -1.86 -6.50
C ASP A 180 2.23 -1.06 -7.64
N ILE A 181 2.63 0.18 -7.36
CA ILE A 181 3.22 1.13 -8.33
C ILE A 181 4.57 0.63 -8.82
N ALA A 182 5.25 -0.15 -7.99
CA ALA A 182 6.48 -0.84 -8.30
C ALA A 182 6.49 -2.21 -7.61
N PRO A 183 7.18 -3.22 -8.14
CA PRO A 183 7.36 -4.48 -7.45
C PRO A 183 8.00 -4.27 -6.07
N THR A 184 7.64 -5.11 -5.09
CA THR A 184 8.16 -5.02 -3.72
C THR A 184 9.68 -4.81 -3.68
N GLY A 185 10.10 -3.86 -2.85
CA GLY A 185 11.52 -3.46 -2.75
C GLY A 185 11.96 -2.45 -3.81
N ASN A 186 11.08 -2.06 -4.71
CA ASN A 186 11.32 -1.03 -5.71
C ASN A 186 10.40 0.17 -5.49
N TYR A 187 10.75 1.27 -6.14
CA TYR A 187 9.98 2.52 -6.06
C TYR A 187 10.18 3.35 -7.33
N ARG A 188 9.23 4.25 -7.58
CA ARG A 188 9.40 5.30 -8.59
C ARG A 188 9.99 6.52 -7.94
N LYS A 189 11.16 6.94 -8.42
CA LYS A 189 11.99 7.99 -7.81
C LYS A 189 11.22 9.30 -7.61
N GLU A 190 10.44 9.72 -8.59
CA GLU A 190 9.67 10.97 -8.53
C GLU A 190 8.62 10.92 -7.41
N ILE A 191 7.92 9.80 -7.25
CA ILE A 191 6.88 9.63 -6.23
C ILE A 191 7.52 9.57 -4.84
N ILE A 192 8.61 8.81 -4.67
CA ILE A 192 9.31 8.70 -3.39
C ILE A 192 9.92 10.04 -2.97
N ASN A 193 10.45 10.81 -3.89
CA ASN A 193 10.98 12.15 -3.58
C ASN A 193 9.86 13.06 -3.06
N LYS A 194 8.71 13.11 -3.74
CA LYS A 194 7.54 13.90 -3.30
C LYS A 194 7.06 13.43 -1.92
N LEU A 195 6.90 12.12 -1.73
CA LEU A 195 6.53 11.52 -0.45
C LEU A 195 7.51 11.91 0.66
N SER A 196 8.81 11.81 0.40
CA SER A 196 9.87 12.19 1.37
C SER A 196 9.76 13.66 1.77
N HIS A 197 9.54 14.56 0.79
CA HIS A 197 9.34 15.99 1.06
C HIS A 197 8.08 16.24 1.90
N ARG A 198 6.96 15.61 1.56
CA ARG A 198 5.71 15.69 2.33
C ARG A 198 5.91 15.24 3.78
N MET A 199 6.51 14.07 3.98
CA MET A 199 6.73 13.52 5.32
C MET A 199 7.65 14.40 6.14
N ARG A 200 8.75 14.89 5.57
CA ARG A 200 9.67 15.82 6.25
C ARG A 200 8.97 17.14 6.60
N TYR A 201 8.22 17.73 5.69
CA TYR A 201 7.47 18.96 5.94
C TYR A 201 6.48 18.78 7.09
N PHE A 202 5.69 17.72 7.07
CA PHE A 202 4.72 17.40 8.11
C PHE A 202 5.37 17.23 9.49
N TRP A 203 6.47 16.46 9.57
CA TRP A 203 7.17 16.23 10.83
C TRP A 203 7.90 17.47 11.33
N ASN A 204 8.52 18.24 10.47
CA ASN A 204 9.20 19.49 10.84
C ASN A 204 8.22 20.53 11.36
N LYS A 205 7.06 20.69 10.72
CA LYS A 205 5.99 21.57 11.19
C LYS A 205 5.54 21.22 12.60
N LYS A 206 5.44 19.91 12.88
CA LYS A 206 5.00 19.40 14.19
C LYS A 206 6.07 19.51 15.27
N ASN A 207 7.34 19.41 14.91
CA ASN A 207 8.47 19.28 15.85
C ASN A 207 9.45 20.46 15.76
N ARG A 208 9.00 21.67 15.43
CA ARG A 208 9.84 22.88 15.23
C ARG A 208 10.81 23.19 16.39
N LYS A 209 10.60 22.65 17.60
CA LYS A 209 11.44 22.86 18.79
C LYS A 209 12.52 21.81 19.00
N LYS A 210 12.57 20.72 18.25
CA LYS A 210 13.56 19.66 18.46
C LYS A 210 14.63 19.71 17.37
N LYS A 211 15.85 20.12 17.73
CA LYS A 211 17.03 19.92 16.88
C LYS A 211 17.43 18.45 16.96
N TYR A 212 17.26 17.71 15.88
CA TYR A 212 17.74 16.33 15.77
C TYR A 212 19.21 16.32 15.29
N LYS A 213 20.01 15.41 15.80
CA LYS A 213 21.34 15.12 15.26
C LYS A 213 21.20 14.57 13.83
N ASN A 214 22.14 14.89 12.95
CA ASN A 214 22.08 14.53 11.52
C ASN A 214 22.18 13.02 11.25
N LYS A 215 22.57 12.20 12.23
CA LYS A 215 22.70 10.76 12.12
C LYS A 215 21.90 10.06 13.22
N ILE A 216 21.04 9.11 12.82
CA ILE A 216 20.23 8.31 13.72
C ILE A 216 20.60 6.85 13.49
N TYR A 217 20.97 6.16 14.55
CA TYR A 217 21.14 4.71 14.56
C TYR A 217 19.88 4.06 15.15
N ILE A 218 19.26 3.15 14.40
CA ILE A 218 18.11 2.39 14.87
C ILE A 218 18.58 1.01 15.27
N SER A 219 18.69 0.78 16.58
CA SER A 219 19.05 -0.52 17.13
C SER A 219 17.84 -1.46 17.12
N ARG A 220 18.09 -2.73 16.77
CA ARG A 220 17.12 -3.83 16.90
C ARG A 220 17.31 -4.66 18.18
N LYS A 221 18.17 -4.21 19.11
CA LYS A 221 18.49 -4.93 20.36
C LYS A 221 17.23 -5.43 21.09
N ASN A 222 16.15 -4.66 21.07
CA ASN A 222 14.89 -4.97 21.75
C ASN A 222 13.81 -5.53 20.81
N SER A 223 14.16 -5.95 19.60
CA SER A 223 13.20 -6.53 18.66
C SER A 223 12.88 -7.97 19.05
N ILE A 224 11.59 -8.26 19.27
CA ILE A 224 11.12 -9.61 19.62
C ILE A 224 11.31 -10.61 18.48
N LYS A 225 11.16 -10.16 17.23
CA LYS A 225 11.11 -11.04 16.03
C LYS A 225 12.44 -11.26 15.32
N ARG A 226 13.42 -10.38 15.47
CA ARG A 226 14.74 -10.48 14.82
C ARG A 226 15.79 -9.84 15.74
N LYS A 227 16.35 -10.64 16.63
CA LYS A 227 17.59 -10.30 17.34
C LYS A 227 18.74 -10.57 16.36
N LEU A 228 19.64 -9.61 16.19
CA LEU A 228 20.92 -9.81 15.55
C LEU A 228 21.84 -10.51 16.55
#